data_e2085ea490c6469704604bda487c5c25
#
_entry.id   e2085ea490c6469704604bda487c5c25
#
_cell.length_a   1.000
_cell.length_b   1.000
_cell.length_c   1.000
_cell.angle_alpha   90.00
_cell.angle_beta   90.00
_cell.angle_gamma   90.00
#
_symmetry.space_group_name_H-M   'P 1'
#
loop_
_entity.id
_entity.type
_entity.pdbx_description
1 polymer ?
#
loop_
_entity_poly.entity_id
_entity_poly.type
_entity_poly.pdbx_seq_one_letter_code
_entity_poly.pdbx_strand_id
1 'polypeptide(L)'
;TAPIYKKGVPMPKGGEACGKNPLGRAHHDKMSPEATAMVIEREPEKFQAVGVFTGPRSEGLVILDVDANLGAVEAKWGKNLAQAPRITSPKKAAAKFLFTVPQELWTEVSDISLAASGEGWEVLWGRQGLLNGAYPAGGTYTLEGDLNAIPEAPGWLVEHMKQSLKAKNDKKVTKQGRDGRWSMRS
;
A
#
# COMPACT_ATOMS: atom_id res chain seq x y z
N THR A 1 -11.37 -0.17 -5.08
CA THR A 1 -10.42 -0.91 -5.94
C THR A 1 -10.14 -0.13 -7.23
N ALA A 2 -9.16 -0.54 -8.00
CA ALA A 2 -8.85 0.01 -9.32
C ALA A 2 -8.25 -1.06 -10.24
N PRO A 3 -8.61 -1.08 -11.55
CA PRO A 3 -7.91 -1.87 -12.55
C PRO A 3 -6.47 -1.38 -12.71
N ILE A 4 -5.53 -2.31 -12.87
CA ILE A 4 -4.11 -2.01 -13.04
C ILE A 4 -3.69 -2.32 -14.47
N TYR A 5 -3.10 -1.34 -15.15
CA TYR A 5 -2.62 -1.48 -16.52
C TYR A 5 -1.53 -2.55 -16.64
N LYS A 6 -1.56 -3.29 -17.74
CA LYS A 6 -0.44 -4.16 -18.14
C LYS A 6 0.80 -3.32 -18.40
N LYS A 7 1.97 -3.92 -18.17
CA LYS A 7 3.25 -3.30 -18.51
C LYS A 7 3.34 -3.06 -20.02
N GLY A 8 3.81 -1.89 -20.41
CA GLY A 8 3.97 -1.49 -21.81
C GLY A 8 2.71 -0.95 -22.49
N VAL A 9 1.54 -0.94 -21.82
CA VAL A 9 0.32 -0.34 -22.39
C VAL A 9 0.43 1.18 -22.36
N PRO A 10 0.10 1.87 -23.48
CA PRO A 10 0.06 3.34 -23.53
C PRO A 10 -0.94 3.91 -22.51
N MET A 11 -0.52 4.91 -21.76
CA MET A 11 -1.37 5.58 -20.78
C MET A 11 -1.99 6.87 -21.34
N PRO A 12 -3.21 7.26 -20.90
CA PRO A 12 -3.91 8.44 -21.40
C PRO A 12 -3.13 9.76 -21.27
N LYS A 13 -2.19 9.84 -20.33
CA LYS A 13 -1.33 11.03 -20.09
C LYS A 13 0.03 10.94 -20.76
N GLY A 14 0.22 9.99 -21.65
CA GLY A 14 1.50 9.69 -22.32
C GLY A 14 2.40 8.73 -21.54
N GLY A 15 3.36 8.14 -22.26
CA GLY A 15 4.23 7.11 -21.76
C GLY A 15 3.57 5.72 -21.66
N GLU A 16 4.33 4.75 -21.17
CA GLU A 16 3.89 3.37 -21.01
C GLU A 16 3.70 3.00 -19.53
N ALA A 17 2.72 2.14 -19.26
CA ALA A 17 2.48 1.64 -17.92
C ALA A 17 3.60 0.70 -17.45
N CYS A 18 3.99 0.81 -16.18
CA CYS A 18 4.99 -0.08 -15.57
C CYS A 18 4.39 -1.39 -15.03
N GLY A 19 3.09 -1.62 -15.20
CA GLY A 19 2.37 -2.77 -14.67
C GLY A 19 1.89 -2.61 -13.22
N LYS A 20 2.05 -1.41 -12.64
CA LYS A 20 1.55 -1.04 -11.31
C LYS A 20 0.70 0.24 -11.35
N ASN A 21 0.49 0.82 -12.52
CA ASN A 21 -0.28 2.04 -12.69
C ASN A 21 -1.78 1.74 -12.67
N PRO A 22 -2.57 2.40 -11.80
CA PRO A 22 -4.02 2.25 -11.80
C PRO A 22 -4.68 3.02 -12.93
N LEU A 23 -5.88 2.59 -13.33
CA LEU A 23 -6.75 3.36 -14.19
C LEU A 23 -7.17 4.65 -13.47
N GLY A 24 -7.01 5.78 -14.14
CA GLY A 24 -7.38 7.09 -13.64
C GLY A 24 -6.52 7.58 -12.47
N ARG A 25 -7.11 8.45 -11.67
CA ARG A 25 -6.53 8.90 -10.40
C ARG A 25 -7.08 8.02 -9.28
N ALA A 26 -6.50 6.84 -9.06
CA ALA A 26 -6.97 5.86 -8.09
C ALA A 26 -7.23 6.43 -6.68
N HIS A 27 -6.60 7.55 -6.34
CA HIS A 27 -6.82 8.26 -5.08
C HIS A 27 -8.03 9.21 -5.10
N HIS A 28 -8.66 9.44 -6.26
CA HIS A 28 -9.84 10.30 -6.39
C HIS A 28 -11.09 9.54 -6.83
N ASP A 29 -10.92 8.51 -7.67
CA ASP A 29 -12.03 7.80 -8.29
C ASP A 29 -12.31 6.53 -7.49
N LYS A 30 -13.44 6.52 -6.77
CA LYS A 30 -13.92 5.32 -6.07
C LYS A 30 -14.54 4.40 -7.10
N MET A 31 -13.88 3.29 -7.40
CA MET A 31 -14.51 2.18 -8.11
C MET A 31 -14.86 1.07 -7.12
N SER A 32 -16.09 0.55 -7.23
CA SER A 32 -16.47 -0.65 -6.49
C SER A 32 -15.69 -1.87 -7.02
N PRO A 33 -15.58 -2.95 -6.27
CA PRO A 33 -15.00 -4.20 -6.74
C PRO A 33 -15.65 -4.71 -8.03
N GLU A 34 -16.98 -4.62 -8.12
CA GLU A 34 -17.76 -5.04 -9.28
C GLU A 34 -17.44 -4.18 -10.51
N ALA A 35 -17.43 -2.85 -10.37
CA ALA A 35 -17.06 -1.95 -11.45
C ALA A 35 -15.62 -2.18 -11.92
N THR A 36 -14.71 -2.50 -11.02
CA THR A 36 -13.31 -2.85 -11.34
C THR A 36 -13.25 -4.14 -12.15
N ALA A 37 -13.99 -5.17 -11.74
CA ALA A 37 -14.06 -6.44 -12.46
C ALA A 37 -14.63 -6.24 -13.88
N MET A 38 -15.74 -5.51 -14.02
CA MET A 38 -16.34 -5.21 -15.32
C MET A 38 -15.37 -4.51 -16.29
N VAL A 39 -14.55 -3.57 -15.79
CA VAL A 39 -13.55 -2.89 -16.63
C VAL A 39 -12.47 -3.86 -17.08
N ILE A 40 -11.98 -4.72 -16.21
CA ILE A 40 -10.95 -5.72 -16.54
C ILE A 40 -11.50 -6.74 -17.55
N GLU A 41 -12.72 -7.22 -17.36
CA GLU A 41 -13.37 -8.16 -18.28
C GLU A 41 -13.63 -7.57 -19.67
N ARG A 42 -13.97 -6.27 -19.73
CA ARG A 42 -14.24 -5.56 -20.97
C ARG A 42 -12.98 -5.24 -21.76
N GLU A 43 -11.85 -4.99 -21.09
CA GLU A 43 -10.60 -4.57 -21.70
C GLU A 43 -9.40 -5.41 -21.19
N PRO A 44 -9.45 -6.75 -21.30
CA PRO A 44 -8.45 -7.65 -20.74
C PRO A 44 -7.07 -7.47 -21.36
N GLU A 45 -7.00 -6.86 -22.55
CA GLU A 45 -5.74 -6.53 -23.21
C GLU A 45 -5.01 -5.36 -22.53
N LYS A 46 -5.73 -4.48 -21.81
CA LYS A 46 -5.16 -3.31 -21.14
C LYS A 46 -4.83 -3.55 -19.66
N PHE A 47 -5.62 -4.39 -18.98
CA PHE A 47 -5.52 -4.56 -17.53
C PHE A 47 -5.08 -5.98 -17.16
N GLN A 48 -4.35 -6.11 -16.06
CA GLN A 48 -3.77 -7.38 -15.62
C GLN A 48 -3.94 -7.68 -14.14
N ALA A 49 -4.33 -6.70 -13.34
CA ALA A 49 -4.37 -6.85 -11.88
C ALA A 49 -5.40 -5.91 -11.25
N VAL A 50 -5.70 -6.17 -9.99
CA VAL A 50 -6.54 -5.34 -9.14
C VAL A 50 -5.68 -4.70 -8.06
N GLY A 51 -5.79 -3.38 -7.93
CA GLY A 51 -5.23 -2.61 -6.85
C GLY A 51 -6.30 -2.18 -5.85
N VAL A 52 -5.88 -1.90 -4.63
CA VAL A 52 -6.69 -1.27 -3.58
C VAL A 52 -6.00 -0.03 -3.06
N PHE A 53 -6.78 0.97 -2.66
CA PHE A 53 -6.27 2.15 -1.98
C PHE A 53 -6.42 1.95 -0.48
N THR A 54 -5.33 2.09 0.29
CA THR A 54 -5.33 1.89 1.75
C THR A 54 -5.74 3.16 2.50
N GLY A 55 -5.98 3.04 3.80
CA GLY A 55 -6.32 4.15 4.70
C GLY A 55 -7.83 4.41 4.82
N PRO A 56 -8.23 5.62 5.24
CA PRO A 56 -9.62 5.95 5.55
C PRO A 56 -10.61 5.71 4.41
N ARG A 57 -10.18 5.77 3.16
CA ARG A 57 -11.03 5.56 1.98
C ARG A 57 -11.46 4.11 1.80
N SER A 58 -10.76 3.18 2.42
CA SER A 58 -11.04 1.74 2.43
C SER A 58 -11.26 1.27 3.86
N GLU A 59 -12.02 2.04 4.64
CA GLU A 59 -12.44 1.68 5.99
C GLU A 59 -11.27 1.30 6.92
N GLY A 60 -10.16 2.03 6.79
CA GLY A 60 -8.97 1.79 7.60
C GLY A 60 -8.08 0.65 7.12
N LEU A 61 -8.28 0.12 5.92
CA LEU A 61 -7.40 -0.91 5.38
C LEU A 61 -5.94 -0.44 5.38
N VAL A 62 -5.07 -1.26 5.92
CA VAL A 62 -3.61 -1.08 5.90
C VAL A 62 -2.94 -2.34 5.38
N ILE A 63 -1.85 -2.17 4.64
CA ILE A 63 -1.05 -3.27 4.11
C ILE A 63 0.35 -3.19 4.69
N LEU A 64 0.80 -4.24 5.37
CA LEU A 64 2.20 -4.48 5.66
C LEU A 64 2.81 -5.17 4.44
N ASP A 65 3.65 -4.47 3.70
CA ASP A 65 4.31 -4.96 2.47
C ASP A 65 5.75 -5.36 2.78
N VAL A 66 6.00 -6.64 2.78
CA VAL A 66 7.32 -7.22 3.00
C VAL A 66 7.96 -7.50 1.66
N ASP A 67 8.91 -6.67 1.26
CA ASP A 67 9.63 -6.76 -0.03
C ASP A 67 10.85 -7.69 0.03
N ALA A 68 11.40 -7.90 1.23
CA ALA A 68 12.54 -8.78 1.48
C ALA A 68 12.52 -9.29 2.92
N ASN A 69 13.29 -10.34 3.20
CA ASN A 69 13.45 -10.88 4.55
C ASN A 69 12.15 -11.39 5.20
N LEU A 70 11.20 -11.91 4.41
CA LEU A 70 9.93 -12.43 4.92
C LEU A 70 10.12 -13.37 6.12
N GLY A 71 11.10 -14.28 6.05
CA GLY A 71 11.38 -15.20 7.14
C GLY A 71 11.78 -14.52 8.47
N ALA A 72 12.51 -13.40 8.41
CA ALA A 72 12.85 -12.62 9.61
C ALA A 72 11.63 -11.89 10.17
N VAL A 73 10.77 -11.35 9.30
CA VAL A 73 9.52 -10.71 9.70
C VAL A 73 8.56 -11.72 10.32
N GLU A 74 8.41 -12.90 9.73
CA GLU A 74 7.59 -13.99 10.28
C GLU A 74 8.16 -14.54 11.59
N ALA A 75 9.47 -14.65 11.73
CA ALA A 75 10.10 -15.05 13.00
C ALA A 75 9.82 -14.05 14.14
N LYS A 76 9.80 -12.75 13.81
CA LYS A 76 9.57 -11.67 14.77
C LYS A 76 8.09 -11.52 15.14
N TRP A 77 7.18 -11.62 14.17
CA TRP A 77 5.76 -11.28 14.34
C TRP A 77 4.76 -12.33 13.83
N GLY A 78 5.22 -13.54 13.51
CA GLY A 78 4.42 -14.56 12.81
C GLY A 78 3.09 -14.90 13.47
N LYS A 79 3.00 -14.88 14.80
CA LYS A 79 1.74 -15.13 15.53
C LYS A 79 0.66 -14.10 15.19
N ASN A 80 1.03 -12.85 14.97
CA ASN A 80 0.12 -11.78 14.58
C ASN A 80 -0.21 -11.83 13.08
N LEU A 81 0.76 -12.27 12.27
CA LEU A 81 0.60 -12.34 10.81
C LEU A 81 -0.25 -13.53 10.36
N ALA A 82 -0.25 -14.63 11.14
CA ALA A 82 -0.93 -15.87 10.77
C ALA A 82 -2.45 -15.74 10.61
N GLN A 83 -3.08 -14.72 11.20
CA GLN A 83 -4.52 -14.46 11.10
C GLN A 83 -4.89 -13.50 9.98
N ALA A 84 -3.93 -12.80 9.41
CA ALA A 84 -4.16 -11.81 8.38
C ALA A 84 -4.28 -12.45 7.00
N PRO A 85 -5.22 -12.01 6.14
CA PRO A 85 -5.18 -12.33 4.73
C PRO A 85 -3.81 -11.94 4.15
N ARG A 86 -3.28 -12.84 3.33
CA ARG A 86 -1.92 -12.75 2.80
C ARG A 86 -1.95 -12.68 1.28
N ILE A 87 -1.14 -11.81 0.72
CA ILE A 87 -0.88 -11.75 -0.72
C ILE A 87 0.55 -12.22 -0.94
N THR A 88 0.70 -13.35 -1.60
CA THR A 88 2.00 -13.88 -2.02
C THR A 88 2.39 -13.31 -3.37
N SER A 89 3.67 -13.13 -3.61
CA SER A 89 4.22 -12.71 -4.89
C SER A 89 5.14 -13.79 -5.43
N PRO A 90 5.48 -13.77 -6.74
CA PRO A 90 6.49 -14.69 -7.30
C PRO A 90 7.86 -14.57 -6.65
N LYS A 91 8.15 -13.49 -5.96
CA LYS A 91 9.35 -13.35 -5.13
C LYS A 91 9.23 -14.21 -3.86
N LYS A 92 10.10 -15.18 -3.67
CA LYS A 92 10.06 -16.11 -2.53
C LYS A 92 10.18 -15.46 -1.15
N ALA A 93 10.81 -14.30 -1.04
CA ALA A 93 11.07 -13.60 0.22
C ALA A 93 10.14 -12.40 0.45
N ALA A 94 9.00 -12.35 -0.24
CA ALA A 94 8.09 -11.22 -0.22
C ALA A 94 6.64 -11.66 -0.03
N ALA A 95 5.89 -10.92 0.78
CA ALA A 95 4.45 -11.09 0.96
C ALA A 95 3.83 -9.79 1.48
N LYS A 96 2.51 -9.65 1.32
CA LYS A 96 1.73 -8.57 1.91
C LYS A 96 0.74 -9.17 2.90
N PHE A 97 0.50 -8.45 4.00
CA PHE A 97 -0.49 -8.83 5.01
C PHE A 97 -1.49 -7.70 5.17
N LEU A 98 -2.77 -8.04 5.21
CA LEU A 98 -3.87 -7.09 5.29
C LEU A 98 -4.38 -6.98 6.73
N PHE A 99 -4.54 -5.74 7.19
CA PHE A 99 -5.10 -5.40 8.49
C PHE A 99 -6.06 -4.22 8.36
N THR A 100 -6.81 -3.93 9.42
CA THR A 100 -7.58 -2.70 9.55
C THR A 100 -7.06 -1.86 10.73
N VAL A 101 -7.12 -0.54 10.60
CA VAL A 101 -6.84 0.39 11.70
C VAL A 101 -8.19 0.95 12.18
N PRO A 102 -8.52 0.90 13.48
CA PRO A 102 -9.72 1.48 14.04
C PRO A 102 -9.87 2.97 13.70
N GLN A 103 -11.11 3.42 13.49
CA GLN A 103 -11.41 4.75 12.97
C GLN A 103 -10.86 5.87 13.87
N GLU A 104 -10.88 5.68 15.17
CA GLU A 104 -10.36 6.64 16.15
C GLU A 104 -8.85 6.90 16.03
N LEU A 105 -8.11 5.98 15.41
CA LEU A 105 -6.66 6.10 15.22
C LEU A 105 -6.24 6.66 13.85
N TRP A 106 -7.18 6.89 12.92
CA TRP A 106 -6.82 7.27 11.53
C TRP A 106 -6.02 8.56 11.42
N THR A 107 -6.23 9.52 12.35
CA THR A 107 -5.48 10.78 12.39
C THR A 107 -4.16 10.69 13.15
N GLU A 108 -3.92 9.57 13.84
CA GLU A 108 -2.74 9.35 14.68
C GLU A 108 -1.67 8.50 13.99
N VAL A 109 -1.94 7.98 12.78
CA VAL A 109 -1.07 7.04 12.07
C VAL A 109 -0.64 7.55 10.70
N SER A 110 0.47 7.03 10.19
CA SER A 110 0.98 7.31 8.85
C SER A 110 1.62 6.08 8.21
N ASP A 111 1.80 6.11 6.89
CA ASP A 111 2.61 5.13 6.16
C ASP A 111 4.06 5.11 6.64
N ILE A 112 4.72 3.97 6.44
CA ILE A 112 6.14 3.77 6.70
C ILE A 112 6.79 3.38 5.38
N SER A 113 7.80 4.15 4.93
CA SER A 113 8.53 3.78 3.72
C SER A 113 9.55 2.67 3.99
N LEU A 114 9.90 1.92 2.96
CA LEU A 114 10.90 0.85 3.02
C LEU A 114 12.23 1.36 3.61
N ALA A 115 12.66 2.57 3.23
CA ALA A 115 13.86 3.20 3.77
C ALA A 115 13.73 3.56 5.28
N ALA A 116 12.52 3.86 5.75
CA ALA A 116 12.30 4.21 7.15
C ALA A 116 12.27 2.98 8.06
N SER A 117 11.78 1.83 7.57
CA SER A 117 11.82 0.59 8.34
C SER A 117 13.25 0.04 8.49
N GLY A 118 14.06 0.14 7.43
CA GLY A 118 15.40 -0.43 7.38
C GLY A 118 15.47 -1.97 7.43
N GLU A 119 14.31 -2.65 7.50
CA GLU A 119 14.20 -4.10 7.73
C GLU A 119 13.61 -4.85 6.52
N GLY A 120 13.43 -4.18 5.37
CA GLY A 120 12.91 -4.80 4.14
C GLY A 120 11.38 -4.91 4.07
N TRP A 121 10.66 -4.11 4.85
CA TRP A 121 9.21 -3.98 4.81
C TRP A 121 8.76 -2.53 4.80
N GLU A 122 7.56 -2.27 4.31
CA GLU A 122 6.91 -0.96 4.35
C GLU A 122 5.44 -1.09 4.80
N VAL A 123 4.84 0.02 5.18
CA VAL A 123 3.41 0.09 5.51
C VAL A 123 2.72 1.03 4.54
N LEU A 124 1.73 0.51 3.83
CA LEU A 124 0.90 1.30 2.92
C LEU A 124 -0.31 1.85 3.67
N TRP A 125 -0.35 3.17 3.84
CA TRP A 125 -1.45 3.93 4.42
C TRP A 125 -1.68 5.18 3.58
N GLY A 126 -2.89 5.35 3.04
CA GLY A 126 -3.16 6.40 2.07
C GLY A 126 -2.44 6.18 0.73
N ARG A 127 -2.04 4.96 0.44
CA ARG A 127 -1.29 4.54 -0.76
C ARG A 127 -1.98 3.35 -1.43
N GLN A 128 -1.63 3.13 -2.69
CA GLN A 128 -2.11 1.96 -3.43
C GLN A 128 -1.25 0.73 -3.15
N GLY A 129 -1.92 -0.41 -2.97
CA GLY A 129 -1.34 -1.75 -2.99
C GLY A 129 -1.94 -2.62 -4.08
N LEU A 130 -1.19 -3.60 -4.59
CA LEU A 130 -1.73 -4.63 -5.48
C LEU A 130 -2.29 -5.78 -4.65
N LEU A 131 -3.51 -6.22 -4.99
CA LEU A 131 -4.18 -7.34 -4.32
C LEU A 131 -4.01 -8.66 -5.07
N ASN A 132 -4.27 -8.64 -6.37
CA ASN A 132 -4.33 -9.85 -7.20
C ASN A 132 -4.00 -9.51 -8.65
N GLY A 133 -3.58 -10.52 -9.42
CA GLY A 133 -3.32 -10.43 -10.86
C GLY A 133 -1.84 -10.58 -11.22
N ALA A 134 -1.50 -10.29 -12.47
CA ALA A 134 -0.16 -10.53 -12.98
C ALA A 134 0.91 -9.64 -12.31
N TYR A 135 2.03 -10.27 -11.97
CA TYR A 135 3.22 -9.57 -11.49
C TYR A 135 4.01 -9.01 -12.68
N PRO A 136 4.45 -7.73 -12.66
CA PRO A 136 5.09 -7.10 -13.84
C PRO A 136 6.36 -7.77 -14.35
N ALA A 137 7.05 -8.53 -13.51
CA ALA A 137 8.26 -9.27 -13.87
C ALA A 137 8.00 -10.76 -14.15
N GLY A 138 6.72 -11.16 -14.26
CA GLY A 138 6.28 -12.54 -14.51
C GLY A 138 5.74 -13.23 -13.26
N GLY A 139 4.75 -14.12 -13.47
CA GLY A 139 3.99 -14.79 -12.41
C GLY A 139 2.77 -14.01 -11.95
N THR A 140 2.18 -14.41 -10.84
CA THR A 140 0.90 -13.89 -10.37
C THR A 140 0.95 -13.61 -8.87
N TYR A 141 0.33 -12.50 -8.45
CA TYR A 141 -0.02 -12.29 -7.05
C TYR A 141 -1.19 -13.21 -6.69
N THR A 142 -1.09 -13.89 -5.57
CA THR A 142 -2.14 -14.77 -5.06
C THR A 142 -2.58 -14.31 -3.68
N LEU A 143 -3.89 -14.07 -3.55
CA LEU A 143 -4.52 -13.72 -2.29
C LEU A 143 -4.96 -15.01 -1.58
N GLU A 144 -4.56 -15.16 -0.32
CA GLU A 144 -4.92 -16.24 0.59
C GLU A 144 -5.62 -15.66 1.81
N GLY A 145 -6.63 -16.35 2.33
CA GLY A 145 -7.41 -15.92 3.50
C GLY A 145 -8.73 -15.25 3.14
N ASP A 146 -9.50 -14.88 4.18
CA ASP A 146 -10.83 -14.31 4.05
C ASP A 146 -10.80 -12.78 4.13
N LEU A 147 -11.19 -12.11 3.06
CA LEU A 147 -11.29 -10.64 3.02
C LEU A 147 -12.46 -10.08 3.84
N ASN A 148 -13.43 -10.92 4.25
CA ASN A 148 -14.52 -10.51 5.14
C ASN A 148 -14.09 -10.55 6.62
N ALA A 149 -12.93 -11.13 6.92
CA ALA A 149 -12.39 -11.31 8.27
C ALA A 149 -10.99 -10.72 8.41
N ILE A 150 -10.75 -9.52 7.85
CA ILE A 150 -9.47 -8.83 8.00
C ILE A 150 -9.32 -8.39 9.46
N PRO A 151 -8.28 -8.85 10.19
CA PRO A 151 -8.11 -8.51 11.59
C PRO A 151 -7.63 -7.06 11.78
N GLU A 152 -7.78 -6.55 12.99
CA GLU A 152 -7.16 -5.28 13.37
C GLU A 152 -5.64 -5.38 13.36
N ALA A 153 -5.00 -4.26 13.02
CA ALA A 153 -3.55 -4.13 13.01
C ALA A 153 -3.00 -4.38 14.43
N PRO A 154 -2.00 -5.26 14.59
CA PRO A 154 -1.43 -5.54 15.89
C PRO A 154 -0.80 -4.28 16.49
N GLY A 155 -0.82 -4.18 17.82
CA GLY A 155 -0.39 -2.98 18.54
C GLY A 155 1.01 -2.49 18.16
N TRP A 156 1.96 -3.42 17.93
CA TRP A 156 3.30 -3.04 17.47
C TRP A 156 3.30 -2.32 16.12
N LEU A 157 2.43 -2.73 15.18
CA LEU A 157 2.32 -2.09 13.86
C LEU A 157 1.74 -0.69 13.98
N VAL A 158 0.67 -0.54 14.75
CA VAL A 158 0.05 0.77 15.04
C VAL A 158 1.05 1.72 15.68
N GLU A 159 1.84 1.23 16.64
CA GLU A 159 2.86 2.06 17.31
C GLU A 159 3.95 2.54 16.34
N HIS A 160 4.44 1.69 15.44
CA HIS A 160 5.39 2.10 14.39
C HIS A 160 4.76 3.15 13.45
N MET A 161 3.49 3.01 13.11
CA MET A 161 2.77 3.98 12.27
C MET A 161 2.60 5.34 12.98
N LYS A 162 2.35 5.36 14.30
CA LYS A 162 2.30 6.58 15.13
C LYS A 162 3.67 7.26 15.17
N GLN A 163 4.72 6.51 15.40
CA GLN A 163 6.10 7.03 15.39
C GLN A 163 6.48 7.63 14.04
N SER A 164 6.05 6.99 12.93
CA SER A 164 6.25 7.53 11.59
C SER A 164 5.56 8.88 11.40
N LEU A 165 4.32 9.05 11.86
CA LEU A 165 3.61 10.32 11.80
C LEU A 165 4.34 11.40 12.58
N LYS A 166 4.78 11.11 13.81
CA LYS A 166 5.54 12.04 14.65
C LYS A 166 6.81 12.49 13.93
N ALA A 167 7.61 11.55 13.41
CA ALA A 167 8.84 11.88 12.69
C ALA A 167 8.62 12.74 11.44
N LYS A 168 7.49 12.55 10.72
CA LYS A 168 7.12 13.39 9.57
C LYS A 168 6.74 14.80 9.99
N ASN A 169 6.03 14.96 11.11
CA ASN A 169 5.62 16.27 11.63
C ASN A 169 6.84 17.06 12.13
N ASP A 170 7.76 16.42 12.84
CA ASP A 170 9.01 17.05 13.32
C ASP A 170 9.86 17.57 12.14
N LYS A 171 9.96 16.80 11.05
CA LYS A 171 10.65 17.24 9.83
C LYS A 171 10.00 18.45 9.15
N LYS A 172 8.65 18.56 9.17
CA LYS A 172 7.93 19.72 8.61
C LYS A 172 8.22 20.99 9.40
N VAL A 173 8.19 20.91 10.73
CA VAL A 173 8.50 22.04 11.62
C VAL A 173 9.92 22.56 11.39
N THR A 174 10.89 21.64 11.27
CA THR A 174 12.31 22.01 11.04
C THR A 174 12.53 22.69 9.68
N LYS A 175 11.79 22.29 8.63
CA LYS A 175 11.86 22.98 7.32
C LYS A 175 11.29 24.40 7.38
N GLN A 176 10.12 24.58 7.97
CA GLN A 176 9.49 25.90 8.10
C GLN A 176 10.35 26.89 8.90
N GLY A 177 11.04 26.41 9.94
CA GLY A 177 11.96 27.24 10.72
C GLY A 177 13.22 27.69 9.96
N ARG A 178 13.65 26.95 8.93
CA ARG A 178 14.80 27.34 8.07
C ARG A 178 14.40 28.36 7.00
N ASP A 179 13.25 28.23 6.40
CA ASP A 179 12.77 29.13 5.34
C ASP A 179 12.34 30.49 5.88
N GLY A 180 11.94 30.57 7.16
CA GLY A 180 11.59 31.84 7.82
C GLY A 180 12.78 32.78 8.17
N ARG A 181 14.03 32.33 8.05
CA ARG A 181 15.23 33.16 8.37
C ARG A 181 15.77 34.00 7.21
N TRP A 182 15.21 33.88 6.00
CA TRP A 182 15.75 34.57 4.81
C TRP A 182 14.99 35.84 4.39
N SER A 183 13.96 36.27 5.15
CA SER A 183 13.20 37.49 4.79
C SER A 183 13.56 38.77 5.56
N MET A 184 14.70 38.81 6.27
CA MET A 184 15.17 40.06 6.91
C MET A 184 16.65 40.32 6.57
N ARG A 185 16.90 40.74 5.33
CA ARG A 185 18.03 41.60 4.95
C ARG A 185 17.55 42.54 3.85
N SER A 186 17.01 43.67 4.27
CA SER A 186 17.00 44.91 3.48
C SER A 186 18.34 45.58 3.61
#